data_2e55ede463a7f18f88bbc8eddb2319c6
#
_entry.id   2e55ede463a7f18f88bbc8eddb2319c6
#
_cell.length_a   1.000
_cell.length_b   1.000
_cell.length_c   1.000
_cell.angle_alpha   90.00
_cell.angle_beta   90.00
_cell.angle_gamma   90.00
#
_symmetry.space_group_name_H-M   'P 1'
#
loop_
_entity.id
_entity.type
_entity.pdbx_description
1 polymer ?
#
loop_
_entity_poly.entity_id
_entity_poly.type
_entity_poly.pdbx_seq_one_letter_code
_entity_poly.pdbx_strand_id
1 'polypeptide(L)'
;FFFFLMIRRPPRSTLFPYTTLFRSYEIVPFQEGADVYLINTCTVTNIADRKSRQMLHKEKQMNPEAIVVATGCYAQTDTEKLKADTSVDLILGNNQKNRIVEALAEYEKEHAKKACVIEINKTKEYEELSIDHTAEHVRAYIKVQDGCNQFCTYCIIPYARGRVRSRKIQEILEEVKALAAKGYREVVLTGIHLSSYGIDFQEAEERQTLLSLIQAVHSVEGIERIRLGSLEPRIITREFMEGISGLSKVCPHFHLSLQSGCQRTLENMNRRYTAEEYAQKCSLIREYYPAPALTTDVIVGFPMESEADFEESFEFVKNIHFYETHIFKYSRRQGTKAAAMELYCKFF
;
A
#
# COMPACT_ATOMS: atom_id res chain seq x y z
N PHE A 1 2.62 -2.54 7.27
CA PHE A 1 3.48 -1.67 8.08
C PHE A 1 2.61 -0.60 8.73
N PHE A 2 2.56 -0.59 10.05
CA PHE A 2 1.94 0.49 10.82
C PHE A 2 2.99 1.61 10.94
N PHE A 3 2.74 2.76 10.36
CA PHE A 3 3.53 3.94 10.67
C PHE A 3 2.91 4.62 11.89
N PHE A 4 3.70 4.73 12.93
CA PHE A 4 3.38 5.53 14.12
C PHE A 4 4.17 6.82 14.02
N LEU A 5 3.47 7.94 14.06
CA LEU A 5 4.09 9.23 14.18
C LEU A 5 3.62 9.84 15.49
N MET A 6 4.55 10.27 16.31
CA MET A 6 4.29 11.02 17.51
C MET A 6 4.90 12.39 17.40
N ILE A 7 4.17 13.39 17.82
CA ILE A 7 4.62 14.77 17.77
C ILE A 7 4.42 15.42 19.12
N ARG A 8 5.39 16.25 19.51
CA ARG A 8 5.32 17.17 20.65
C ARG A 8 5.20 18.60 20.15
N ARG A 9 4.54 19.43 20.94
CA ARG A 9 4.62 20.88 20.74
C ARG A 9 6.05 21.33 21.01
N PRO A 10 6.72 22.08 20.11
CA PRO A 10 8.04 22.57 20.37
C PRO A 10 8.00 23.55 21.55
N PRO A 11 9.02 23.56 22.42
CA PRO A 11 9.21 24.65 23.34
C PRO A 11 9.31 25.94 22.53
N ARG A 12 8.73 27.04 23.01
CA ARG A 12 8.52 28.32 22.29
C ARG A 12 9.76 28.98 21.65
N SER A 13 10.93 28.33 21.62
CA SER A 13 12.23 28.92 21.24
C SER A 13 13.09 28.12 20.26
N THR A 14 12.63 27.06 19.59
CA THR A 14 13.46 26.30 18.65
C THR A 14 12.91 26.34 17.23
N LEU A 15 13.53 27.16 16.39
CA LEU A 15 13.46 27.13 14.92
C LEU A 15 14.34 25.98 14.41
N PHE A 16 13.74 24.84 14.03
CA PHE A 16 14.40 23.83 13.22
C PHE A 16 13.53 23.42 12.03
N PRO A 17 14.14 23.22 10.84
CA PRO A 17 13.42 22.93 9.61
C PRO A 17 13.16 21.42 9.50
N TYR A 18 12.05 20.95 10.02
CA TYR A 18 11.55 19.62 9.74
C TYR A 18 10.31 19.69 8.85
N THR A 19 10.19 18.77 7.92
CA THR A 19 9.20 18.59 6.88
C THR A 19 8.10 19.64 6.79
N THR A 20 7.81 20.15 5.62
CA THR A 20 6.87 21.23 5.33
C THR A 20 5.50 21.05 6.01
N LEU A 21 5.11 19.81 6.28
CA LEU A 21 3.84 19.46 6.89
C LEU A 21 3.81 19.68 8.42
N PHE A 22 4.93 19.46 9.14
CA PHE A 22 4.97 19.49 10.61
C PHE A 22 5.83 20.62 11.19
N ARG A 23 5.95 21.75 10.50
CA ARG A 23 6.79 22.90 10.93
C ARG A 23 6.55 23.40 12.36
N SER A 24 5.37 23.12 12.91
CA SER A 24 4.96 23.52 14.26
C SER A 24 5.04 22.41 15.31
N TYR A 25 5.53 21.22 14.95
CA TYR A 25 5.58 20.05 15.81
C TYR A 25 6.94 19.36 15.71
N GLU A 26 7.38 18.76 16.82
CA GLU A 26 8.56 17.90 16.87
C GLU A 26 8.16 16.43 16.76
N ILE A 27 8.78 15.68 15.83
CA ILE A 27 8.59 14.23 15.73
C ILE A 27 9.46 13.56 16.80
N VAL A 28 8.84 12.77 17.65
CA VAL A 28 9.51 12.07 18.75
C VAL A 28 9.37 10.55 18.59
N PRO A 29 10.30 9.75 19.16
CA PRO A 29 10.16 8.30 19.21
C PRO A 29 8.88 7.87 19.93
N PHE A 30 8.36 6.67 19.59
CA PHE A 30 7.17 6.12 20.24
C PHE A 30 7.40 5.87 21.74
N GLN A 31 6.91 6.79 22.57
CA GLN A 31 7.08 6.78 24.02
C GLN A 31 5.93 7.51 24.73
N GLU A 32 5.80 7.33 26.02
CA GLU A 32 4.85 8.08 26.84
C GLU A 32 5.14 9.58 26.83
N GLY A 33 4.08 10.39 26.95
CA GLY A 33 4.18 11.84 27.11
C GLY A 33 4.29 12.63 25.79
N ALA A 34 3.91 12.06 24.65
CA ALA A 34 3.66 12.84 23.44
C ALA A 34 2.32 13.60 23.56
N ASP A 35 2.24 14.77 22.92
CA ASP A 35 1.01 15.57 22.87
C ASP A 35 0.01 15.03 21.84
N VAL A 36 0.52 14.42 20.77
CA VAL A 36 -0.29 13.85 19.68
C VAL A 36 0.24 12.49 19.28
N TYR A 37 -0.64 11.53 19.17
CA TYR A 37 -0.38 10.19 18.60
C TYR A 37 -1.11 10.05 17.27
N LEU A 38 -0.37 9.83 16.19
CA LEU A 38 -0.90 9.60 14.86
C LEU A 38 -0.74 8.14 14.45
N ILE A 39 -1.87 7.43 14.27
CA ILE A 39 -1.89 6.03 13.88
C ILE A 39 -2.37 5.88 12.46
N ASN A 40 -1.49 5.42 11.56
CA ASN A 40 -1.88 5.04 10.21
C ASN A 40 -2.43 3.62 10.22
N THR A 41 -3.75 3.51 10.21
CA THR A 41 -4.50 2.27 10.38
C THR A 41 -4.57 1.44 9.09
N CYS A 42 -4.64 0.12 9.27
CA CYS A 42 -4.81 -0.84 8.17
C CYS A 42 -6.12 -1.63 8.35
N THR A 43 -6.78 -2.00 7.23
CA THR A 43 -8.03 -2.77 7.22
C THR A 43 -8.01 -3.96 6.25
N VAL A 44 -6.84 -4.39 5.79
CA VAL A 44 -6.73 -5.51 4.82
C VAL A 44 -7.20 -6.82 5.45
N THR A 45 -6.98 -7.02 6.75
CA THR A 45 -7.45 -8.20 7.49
C THR A 45 -8.13 -7.81 8.80
N ASN A 46 -8.98 -8.71 9.35
CA ASN A 46 -9.60 -8.53 10.67
C ASN A 46 -8.56 -8.38 11.79
N ILE A 47 -7.41 -9.05 11.65
CA ILE A 47 -6.29 -8.91 12.60
C ILE A 47 -5.72 -7.49 12.53
N ALA A 48 -5.59 -6.91 11.33
CA ALA A 48 -5.12 -5.54 11.16
C ALA A 48 -6.07 -4.53 11.79
N ASP A 49 -7.40 -4.68 11.62
CA ASP A 49 -8.40 -3.85 12.30
C ASP A 49 -8.27 -3.91 13.82
N ARG A 50 -8.16 -5.16 14.36
CA ARG A 50 -8.00 -5.36 15.80
C ARG A 50 -6.74 -4.68 16.32
N LYS A 51 -5.61 -4.86 15.63
CA LYS A 51 -4.34 -4.22 16.01
C LYS A 51 -4.45 -2.69 15.94
N SER A 52 -5.10 -2.14 14.91
CA SER A 52 -5.34 -0.70 14.78
C SER A 52 -6.10 -0.16 16.01
N ARG A 53 -7.22 -0.79 16.40
CA ARG A 53 -7.99 -0.39 17.59
C ARG A 53 -7.18 -0.54 18.89
N GLN A 54 -6.46 -1.65 19.04
CA GLN A 54 -5.61 -1.86 20.24
C GLN A 54 -4.57 -0.77 20.41
N MET A 55 -3.97 -0.30 19.30
CA MET A 55 -3.01 0.80 19.35
C MET A 55 -3.68 2.12 19.72
N LEU A 56 -4.81 2.47 19.10
CA LEU A 56 -5.56 3.68 19.43
C LEU A 56 -5.94 3.74 20.91
N HIS A 57 -6.40 2.61 21.48
CA HIS A 57 -6.74 2.52 22.89
C HIS A 57 -5.52 2.61 23.81
N LYS A 58 -4.42 1.93 23.43
CA LYS A 58 -3.18 1.94 24.22
C LYS A 58 -2.64 3.37 24.37
N GLU A 59 -2.66 4.15 23.32
CA GLU A 59 -2.11 5.50 23.34
C GLU A 59 -2.93 6.45 24.21
N LYS A 60 -4.25 6.34 24.17
CA LYS A 60 -5.11 7.11 25.08
C LYS A 60 -4.93 6.70 26.54
N GLN A 61 -4.55 5.43 26.82
CA GLN A 61 -4.18 4.98 28.15
C GLN A 61 -2.81 5.49 28.61
N MET A 62 -1.84 5.58 27.67
CA MET A 62 -0.50 6.11 27.97
C MET A 62 -0.51 7.60 28.31
N ASN A 63 -1.35 8.38 27.64
CA ASN A 63 -1.55 9.79 27.90
C ASN A 63 -3.01 10.17 27.64
N PRO A 64 -3.88 10.25 28.66
CA PRO A 64 -5.29 10.62 28.52
C PRO A 64 -5.53 11.99 27.91
N GLU A 65 -4.59 12.92 28.09
CA GLU A 65 -4.68 14.30 27.59
C GLU A 65 -4.19 14.44 26.13
N ALA A 66 -3.52 13.41 25.59
CA ALA A 66 -3.01 13.45 24.24
C ALA A 66 -4.14 13.43 23.19
N ILE A 67 -3.90 14.07 22.06
CA ILE A 67 -4.77 14.00 20.89
C ILE A 67 -4.43 12.71 20.12
N VAL A 68 -5.40 11.80 19.99
CA VAL A 68 -5.25 10.54 19.25
C VAL A 68 -5.91 10.68 17.88
N VAL A 69 -5.08 10.56 16.84
CA VAL A 69 -5.50 10.71 15.45
C VAL A 69 -5.48 9.37 14.74
N ALA A 70 -6.64 8.91 14.26
CA ALA A 70 -6.76 7.74 13.40
C ALA A 70 -6.74 8.16 11.94
N THR A 71 -5.81 7.62 11.13
CA THR A 71 -5.79 7.81 9.68
C THR A 71 -5.62 6.49 8.94
N GLY A 72 -5.74 6.49 7.61
CA GLY A 72 -5.53 5.30 6.79
C GLY A 72 -6.79 4.51 6.45
N CYS A 73 -6.62 3.22 6.11
CA CYS A 73 -7.70 2.43 5.49
C CYS A 73 -8.83 2.12 6.47
N TYR A 74 -8.54 1.80 7.74
CA TYR A 74 -9.58 1.56 8.73
C TYR A 74 -10.35 2.84 9.06
N ALA A 75 -9.66 3.97 9.14
CA ALA A 75 -10.29 5.27 9.32
C ALA A 75 -11.26 5.62 8.16
N GLN A 76 -10.93 5.20 6.94
CA GLN A 76 -11.76 5.40 5.76
C GLN A 76 -12.99 4.48 5.71
N THR A 77 -12.86 3.20 6.10
CA THR A 77 -13.94 2.20 5.92
C THR A 77 -14.88 2.10 7.12
N ASP A 78 -14.39 2.36 8.31
CA ASP A 78 -15.11 2.17 9.57
C ASP A 78 -15.24 3.48 10.38
N THR A 79 -15.40 4.59 9.69
CA THR A 79 -15.48 5.95 10.26
C THR A 79 -16.51 6.03 11.39
N GLU A 80 -17.69 5.44 11.25
CA GLU A 80 -18.76 5.51 12.27
C GLU A 80 -18.36 4.75 13.56
N LYS A 81 -17.64 3.64 13.45
CA LYS A 81 -17.10 2.95 14.63
C LYS A 81 -16.08 3.80 15.35
N LEU A 82 -15.20 4.49 14.61
CA LEU A 82 -14.21 5.39 15.19
C LEU A 82 -14.82 6.66 15.76
N LYS A 83 -15.93 7.16 15.21
CA LYS A 83 -16.68 8.26 15.81
C LYS A 83 -17.26 7.89 17.19
N ALA A 84 -17.70 6.65 17.34
CA ALA A 84 -18.22 6.13 18.60
C ALA A 84 -17.12 5.77 19.62
N ASP A 85 -15.87 5.63 19.18
CA ASP A 85 -14.74 5.24 20.04
C ASP A 85 -14.20 6.45 20.78
N THR A 86 -14.32 6.46 22.10
CA THR A 86 -13.88 7.58 22.96
C THR A 86 -12.36 7.76 23.03
N SER A 87 -11.58 6.78 22.57
CA SER A 87 -10.11 6.87 22.52
C SER A 87 -9.58 7.62 21.31
N VAL A 88 -10.45 8.03 20.37
CA VAL A 88 -10.06 8.71 19.14
C VAL A 88 -10.62 10.14 19.14
N ASP A 89 -9.78 11.10 18.92
CA ASP A 89 -10.13 12.53 18.89
C ASP A 89 -10.33 13.04 17.46
N LEU A 90 -9.45 12.62 16.54
CA LEU A 90 -9.51 13.01 15.12
C LEU A 90 -9.50 11.80 14.19
N ILE A 91 -10.26 11.88 13.11
CA ILE A 91 -10.36 10.85 12.09
C ILE A 91 -10.05 11.47 10.73
N LEU A 92 -8.98 10.98 10.08
CA LEU A 92 -8.57 11.42 8.74
C LEU A 92 -8.63 10.25 7.76
N GLY A 93 -9.53 10.31 6.80
CA GLY A 93 -9.62 9.31 5.73
C GLY A 93 -8.40 9.32 4.81
N ASN A 94 -8.36 8.38 3.87
CA ASN A 94 -7.37 8.40 2.79
C ASN A 94 -7.62 9.62 1.89
N ASN A 95 -6.55 10.17 1.31
CA ASN A 95 -6.58 11.42 0.53
C ASN A 95 -6.99 12.67 1.35
N GLN A 96 -6.77 12.64 2.67
CA GLN A 96 -6.97 13.77 3.60
C GLN A 96 -5.81 13.89 4.62
N LYS A 97 -4.72 13.14 4.42
CA LYS A 97 -3.59 13.12 5.36
C LYS A 97 -2.79 14.43 5.33
N ASN A 98 -2.76 15.09 4.19
CA ASN A 98 -2.14 16.40 4.02
C ASN A 98 -2.80 17.51 4.86
N ARG A 99 -4.04 17.29 5.34
CA ARG A 99 -4.79 18.23 6.18
C ARG A 99 -4.58 18.04 7.70
N ILE A 100 -3.66 17.15 8.10
CA ILE A 100 -3.50 16.80 9.51
C ILE A 100 -3.16 17.99 10.40
N VAL A 101 -2.27 18.87 9.96
CA VAL A 101 -1.87 20.06 10.74
C VAL A 101 -3.04 21.04 10.90
N GLU A 102 -3.80 21.23 9.85
CA GLU A 102 -5.01 22.04 9.86
C GLU A 102 -6.05 21.46 10.84
N ALA A 103 -6.31 20.15 10.74
CA ALA A 103 -7.25 19.44 11.61
C ALA A 103 -6.84 19.47 13.09
N LEU A 104 -5.54 19.37 13.37
CA LEU A 104 -5.00 19.52 14.73
C LEU A 104 -5.21 20.93 15.27
N ALA A 105 -4.92 21.97 14.46
CA ALA A 105 -5.09 23.35 14.86
C ALA A 105 -6.57 23.71 15.11
N GLU A 106 -7.50 23.12 14.34
CA GLU A 106 -8.94 23.27 14.57
C GLU A 106 -9.37 22.56 15.86
N TYR A 107 -8.91 21.31 16.07
CA TYR A 107 -9.21 20.56 17.31
C TYR A 107 -8.72 21.27 18.57
N GLU A 108 -7.53 21.86 18.54
CA GLU A 108 -6.97 22.62 19.66
C GLU A 108 -7.79 23.85 20.05
N LYS A 109 -8.56 24.41 19.11
CA LYS A 109 -9.44 25.55 19.37
C LYS A 109 -10.81 25.12 19.89
N GLU A 110 -11.36 24.06 19.32
CA GLU A 110 -12.76 23.66 19.51
C GLU A 110 -12.92 22.52 20.51
N HIS A 111 -11.87 21.73 20.73
CA HIS A 111 -11.87 20.48 21.52
C HIS A 111 -13.00 19.52 21.15
N ALA A 112 -13.42 19.56 19.89
CA ALA A 112 -14.53 18.78 19.36
C ALA A 112 -14.00 17.66 18.44
N LYS A 113 -14.46 16.44 18.70
CA LYS A 113 -14.15 15.29 17.84
C LYS A 113 -14.55 15.55 16.40
N LYS A 114 -13.61 15.35 15.46
CA LYS A 114 -13.82 15.65 14.05
C LYS A 114 -13.44 14.48 13.15
N ALA A 115 -14.20 14.29 12.08
CA ALA A 115 -13.91 13.31 11.04
C ALA A 115 -13.79 14.01 9.68
N CYS A 116 -12.61 13.99 9.10
CA CYS A 116 -12.31 14.46 7.75
C CYS A 116 -12.20 13.23 6.83
N VAL A 117 -13.33 12.74 6.33
CA VAL A 117 -13.41 11.56 5.46
C VAL A 117 -14.23 11.92 4.24
N ILE A 118 -13.69 11.62 3.07
CA ILE A 118 -14.31 11.91 1.78
C ILE A 118 -14.84 10.65 1.10
N GLU A 119 -15.72 10.81 0.12
CA GLU A 119 -16.14 9.73 -0.75
C GLU A 119 -15.01 9.36 -1.71
N ILE A 120 -14.11 8.48 -1.27
CA ILE A 120 -12.82 8.18 -1.91
C ILE A 120 -12.96 7.70 -3.36
N ASN A 121 -14.10 7.10 -3.75
CA ASN A 121 -14.35 6.64 -5.11
C ASN A 121 -14.59 7.77 -6.12
N LYS A 122 -14.91 8.97 -5.65
CA LYS A 122 -15.09 10.17 -6.49
C LYS A 122 -13.80 10.98 -6.67
N THR A 123 -12.79 10.71 -5.86
CA THR A 123 -11.52 11.45 -5.90
C THR A 123 -10.68 11.02 -7.10
N LYS A 124 -10.25 11.99 -7.89
CA LYS A 124 -9.37 11.80 -9.05
C LYS A 124 -7.93 12.23 -8.77
N GLU A 125 -7.73 13.12 -7.81
CA GLU A 125 -6.43 13.67 -7.48
C GLU A 125 -5.60 12.69 -6.65
N TYR A 126 -4.32 12.62 -6.94
CA TYR A 126 -3.34 11.89 -6.13
C TYR A 126 -2.99 12.74 -4.90
N GLU A 127 -2.97 12.16 -3.70
CA GLU A 127 -2.52 12.84 -2.49
C GLU A 127 -1.01 12.87 -2.43
N GLU A 128 -0.43 14.03 -2.66
CA GLU A 128 1.01 14.24 -2.58
C GLU A 128 1.46 14.28 -1.12
N LEU A 129 2.29 13.30 -0.76
CA LEU A 129 3.00 13.22 0.51
C LEU A 129 4.44 12.81 0.18
N SER A 130 5.36 13.75 0.22
CA SER A 130 6.79 13.47 0.02
C SER A 130 7.43 12.96 1.29
N ILE A 131 8.36 12.03 1.16
CA ILE A 131 9.18 11.52 2.26
C ILE A 131 10.53 12.26 2.21
N ASP A 132 10.77 13.15 3.15
CA ASP A 132 12.03 13.89 3.23
C ASP A 132 13.17 13.09 3.84
N HIS A 133 12.87 12.14 4.72
CA HIS A 133 13.88 11.32 5.41
C HIS A 133 13.26 10.05 6.00
N THR A 134 13.92 8.92 5.78
CA THR A 134 13.70 7.68 6.55
C THR A 134 14.98 7.40 7.32
N ALA A 135 14.97 7.59 8.62
CA ALA A 135 16.15 7.66 9.48
C ALA A 135 17.03 6.39 9.51
N GLU A 136 16.58 5.26 8.98
CA GLU A 136 17.24 3.95 9.23
C GLU A 136 17.42 3.07 7.99
N HIS A 137 17.15 3.53 6.76
CA HIS A 137 17.18 2.64 5.59
C HIS A 137 18.06 3.18 4.46
N VAL A 138 18.90 2.28 3.89
CA VAL A 138 19.69 2.53 2.66
C VAL A 138 18.80 2.61 1.42
N ARG A 139 17.50 2.20 1.52
CA ARG A 139 16.51 2.24 0.44
C ARG A 139 15.33 3.13 0.77
N ALA A 140 14.80 3.80 -0.25
CA ALA A 140 13.60 4.61 -0.14
C ALA A 140 12.41 3.94 -0.84
N TYR A 141 11.22 4.01 -0.21
CA TYR A 141 9.97 3.52 -0.80
C TYR A 141 9.21 4.69 -1.39
N ILE A 142 8.97 4.65 -2.70
CA ILE A 142 8.30 5.72 -3.44
C ILE A 142 6.94 5.20 -3.88
N LYS A 143 5.88 5.77 -3.32
CA LYS A 143 4.52 5.48 -3.75
C LYS A 143 4.22 6.25 -5.03
N VAL A 144 4.09 5.53 -6.15
CA VAL A 144 3.85 6.10 -7.48
C VAL A 144 2.39 5.98 -7.94
N GLN A 145 1.59 5.14 -7.24
CA GLN A 145 0.22 4.85 -7.61
C GLN A 145 -0.61 4.54 -6.35
N ASP A 146 -1.89 4.96 -6.33
CA ASP A 146 -2.86 4.65 -5.28
C ASP A 146 -4.19 4.19 -5.88
N GLY A 147 -5.02 3.52 -5.07
CA GLY A 147 -6.30 2.98 -5.49
C GLY A 147 -6.21 1.75 -6.40
N CYS A 148 -7.36 1.09 -6.66
CA CYS A 148 -7.40 -0.13 -7.47
C CYS A 148 -8.78 -0.30 -8.13
N ASN A 149 -8.80 -0.68 -9.41
CA ASN A 149 -10.01 -0.93 -10.19
C ASN A 149 -10.31 -2.43 -10.41
N GLN A 150 -9.59 -3.36 -9.75
CA GLN A 150 -9.74 -4.79 -9.99
C GLN A 150 -11.01 -5.38 -9.34
N PHE A 151 -11.41 -4.89 -8.17
CA PHE A 151 -12.59 -5.37 -7.44
C PHE A 151 -12.60 -6.90 -7.24
N CYS A 152 -11.45 -7.46 -6.87
CA CYS A 152 -11.38 -8.85 -6.43
C CYS A 152 -12.39 -9.09 -5.31
N THR A 153 -13.09 -10.21 -5.33
CA THR A 153 -14.26 -10.45 -4.48
C THR A 153 -13.98 -10.37 -2.97
N TYR A 154 -12.76 -10.65 -2.56
CA TYR A 154 -12.29 -10.60 -1.16
C TYR A 154 -11.74 -9.25 -0.73
N CYS A 155 -11.51 -8.32 -1.67
CA CYS A 155 -10.65 -7.16 -1.43
C CYS A 155 -11.44 -5.92 -1.04
N ILE A 156 -11.09 -5.35 0.13
CA ILE A 156 -11.67 -4.10 0.63
C ILE A 156 -10.98 -2.84 0.06
N ILE A 157 -9.84 -3.00 -0.58
CA ILE A 157 -8.98 -1.88 -1.02
C ILE A 157 -9.68 -0.89 -1.96
N PRO A 158 -10.49 -1.29 -2.96
CA PRO A 158 -11.20 -0.33 -3.80
C PRO A 158 -12.13 0.61 -3.02
N TYR A 159 -12.63 0.15 -1.87
CA TYR A 159 -13.51 0.92 -0.99
C TYR A 159 -12.73 1.80 0.00
N ALA A 160 -11.53 1.35 0.38
CA ALA A 160 -10.66 2.08 1.30
C ALA A 160 -9.76 3.10 0.60
N ARG A 161 -9.30 2.80 -0.62
CA ARG A 161 -8.32 3.61 -1.37
C ARG A 161 -8.91 4.25 -2.62
N GLY A 162 -10.12 3.85 -3.04
CA GLY A 162 -10.78 4.37 -4.23
C GLY A 162 -10.19 3.86 -5.55
N ARG A 163 -10.45 4.62 -6.61
CA ARG A 163 -10.02 4.32 -7.97
C ARG A 163 -8.54 4.57 -8.15
N VAL A 164 -7.98 4.00 -9.23
CA VAL A 164 -6.59 4.21 -9.64
C VAL A 164 -6.29 5.70 -9.78
N ARG A 165 -5.21 6.13 -9.17
CA ARG A 165 -4.61 7.47 -9.29
C ARG A 165 -3.10 7.30 -9.37
N SER A 166 -2.50 7.84 -10.41
CA SER A 166 -1.07 7.76 -10.68
C SER A 166 -0.39 9.12 -10.48
N ARG A 167 0.83 9.11 -9.96
CA ARG A 167 1.67 10.31 -9.92
C ARG A 167 2.33 10.53 -11.27
N LYS A 168 2.53 11.77 -11.67
CA LYS A 168 3.27 12.12 -12.88
C LYS A 168 4.75 11.74 -12.73
N ILE A 169 5.36 11.27 -13.82
CA ILE A 169 6.78 10.86 -13.82
C ILE A 169 7.67 12.00 -13.35
N GLN A 170 7.39 13.23 -13.74
CA GLN A 170 8.20 14.40 -13.38
C GLN A 170 8.28 14.58 -11.85
N GLU A 171 7.15 14.50 -11.14
CA GLU A 171 7.09 14.62 -9.68
C GLU A 171 7.86 13.48 -8.98
N ILE A 172 7.75 12.25 -9.53
CA ILE A 172 8.48 11.09 -9.03
C ILE A 172 9.99 11.29 -9.22
N LEU A 173 10.42 11.79 -10.37
CA LEU A 173 11.83 12.04 -10.65
C LEU A 173 12.42 13.12 -9.75
N GLU A 174 11.67 14.17 -9.41
CA GLU A 174 12.11 15.19 -8.47
C GLU A 174 12.37 14.59 -7.09
N GLU A 175 11.46 13.74 -6.59
CA GLU A 175 11.64 13.03 -5.32
C GLU A 175 12.83 12.05 -5.38
N VAL A 176 12.95 11.25 -6.45
CA VAL A 176 14.08 10.31 -6.63
C VAL A 176 15.42 11.03 -6.66
N LYS A 177 15.53 12.16 -7.37
CA LYS A 177 16.75 13.00 -7.41
C LYS A 177 17.09 13.57 -6.05
N ALA A 178 16.09 14.07 -5.31
CA ALA A 178 16.29 14.58 -3.96
C ALA A 178 16.78 13.48 -3.00
N LEU A 179 16.25 12.26 -3.10
CA LEU A 179 16.71 11.12 -2.33
C LEU A 179 18.12 10.67 -2.72
N ALA A 180 18.44 10.63 -4.01
CA ALA A 180 19.79 10.33 -4.50
C ALA A 180 20.82 11.32 -3.95
N ALA A 181 20.51 12.63 -3.95
CA ALA A 181 21.34 13.69 -3.38
C ALA A 181 21.55 13.52 -1.86
N LYS A 182 20.60 12.90 -1.14
CA LYS A 182 20.72 12.55 0.29
C LYS A 182 21.47 11.22 0.53
N GLY A 183 21.97 10.57 -0.53
CA GLY A 183 22.78 9.35 -0.45
C GLY A 183 22.00 8.03 -0.54
N TYR A 184 20.69 8.06 -0.81
CA TYR A 184 19.96 6.84 -1.09
C TYR A 184 20.41 6.21 -2.41
N ARG A 185 20.65 4.89 -2.41
CA ARG A 185 21.17 4.14 -3.57
C ARG A 185 20.14 3.19 -4.16
N GLU A 186 19.09 2.85 -3.40
CA GLU A 186 18.02 1.96 -3.83
C GLU A 186 16.66 2.63 -3.66
N VAL A 187 15.83 2.52 -4.70
CA VAL A 187 14.42 2.94 -4.64
C VAL A 187 13.52 1.75 -4.90
N VAL A 188 12.42 1.68 -4.16
CA VAL A 188 11.35 0.70 -4.34
C VAL A 188 10.13 1.43 -4.86
N LEU A 189 9.77 1.22 -6.12
CA LEU A 189 8.55 1.78 -6.70
C LEU A 189 7.35 0.97 -6.19
N THR A 190 6.46 1.63 -5.46
CA THR A 190 5.31 0.98 -4.81
C THR A 190 3.98 1.58 -5.26
N GLY A 191 2.94 0.77 -5.19
CA GLY A 191 1.55 1.17 -5.44
C GLY A 191 0.59 0.17 -4.83
N ILE A 192 -0.66 0.52 -4.77
CA ILE A 192 -1.74 -0.42 -4.40
C ILE A 192 -1.91 -1.49 -5.49
N HIS A 193 -1.79 -1.09 -6.75
CA HIS A 193 -1.79 -1.97 -7.90
C HIS A 193 -0.83 -1.39 -8.96
N LEU A 194 0.46 -1.59 -8.75
CA LEU A 194 1.53 -0.97 -9.53
C LEU A 194 1.38 -1.19 -11.04
N SER A 195 0.88 -2.37 -11.43
CA SER A 195 0.58 -2.70 -12.83
C SER A 195 -0.50 -1.82 -13.49
N SER A 196 -1.25 -1.06 -12.70
CA SER A 196 -2.23 -0.08 -13.22
C SER A 196 -1.67 1.35 -13.27
N TYR A 197 -0.38 1.55 -13.06
CA TYR A 197 0.22 2.87 -13.19
C TYR A 197 -0.02 3.44 -14.58
N GLY A 198 -0.53 4.65 -14.63
CA GLY A 198 -0.73 5.42 -15.85
C GLY A 198 -2.06 5.17 -16.60
N ILE A 199 -2.89 4.20 -16.17
CA ILE A 199 -4.17 3.92 -16.86
C ILE A 199 -5.21 5.04 -16.69
N ASP A 200 -5.03 5.92 -15.74
CA ASP A 200 -5.88 7.06 -15.41
C ASP A 200 -5.46 8.36 -16.13
N PHE A 201 -4.32 8.40 -16.80
CA PHE A 201 -3.92 9.51 -17.65
C PHE A 201 -4.77 9.54 -18.93
N GLN A 202 -5.50 10.64 -19.12
CA GLN A 202 -6.55 10.72 -20.17
C GLN A 202 -6.03 11.20 -21.53
N GLU A 203 -4.95 11.98 -21.56
CA GLU A 203 -4.45 12.57 -22.79
C GLU A 203 -3.36 11.69 -23.44
N ALA A 204 -3.40 11.54 -24.75
CA ALA A 204 -2.45 10.71 -25.50
C ALA A 204 -1.00 11.19 -25.34
N GLU A 205 -0.80 12.50 -25.16
CA GLU A 205 0.51 13.13 -24.92
C GLU A 205 1.02 12.89 -23.49
N GLU A 206 0.13 12.58 -22.54
CA GLU A 206 0.47 12.26 -21.14
C GLU A 206 0.56 10.75 -20.87
N ARG A 207 0.48 9.88 -21.86
CA ARG A 207 0.53 8.41 -21.68
C ARG A 207 1.85 7.96 -21.09
N GLN A 208 1.93 8.07 -19.77
CA GLN A 208 3.03 7.53 -18.99
C GLN A 208 2.66 6.10 -18.56
N THR A 209 3.55 5.16 -18.82
CA THR A 209 3.38 3.75 -18.43
C THR A 209 4.34 3.38 -17.31
N LEU A 210 4.13 2.23 -16.66
CA LEU A 210 5.09 1.74 -15.69
C LEU A 210 6.46 1.53 -16.32
N LEU A 211 6.53 1.08 -17.58
CA LEU A 211 7.79 0.92 -18.28
C LEU A 211 8.51 2.26 -18.46
N SER A 212 7.80 3.30 -18.95
CA SER A 212 8.40 4.62 -19.13
C SER A 212 8.85 5.25 -17.80
N LEU A 213 8.12 4.99 -16.71
CA LEU A 213 8.54 5.39 -15.37
C LEU A 213 9.84 4.70 -14.94
N ILE A 214 9.92 3.36 -15.11
CA ILE A 214 11.14 2.59 -14.75
C ILE A 214 12.35 3.11 -15.54
N GLN A 215 12.19 3.34 -16.85
CA GLN A 215 13.22 3.89 -17.72
C GLN A 215 13.68 5.30 -17.27
N ALA A 216 12.73 6.15 -16.92
CA ALA A 216 13.04 7.49 -16.42
C ALA A 216 13.79 7.45 -15.07
N VAL A 217 13.37 6.62 -14.13
CA VAL A 217 14.06 6.44 -12.85
C VAL A 217 15.45 5.80 -13.03
N HIS A 218 15.59 4.88 -14.00
CA HIS A 218 16.88 4.27 -14.33
C HIS A 218 17.93 5.33 -14.76
N SER A 219 17.49 6.42 -15.38
CA SER A 219 18.39 7.50 -15.84
C SER A 219 18.88 8.41 -14.71
N VAL A 220 18.31 8.31 -13.49
CA VAL A 220 18.73 9.17 -12.37
C VAL A 220 20.09 8.75 -11.85
N GLU A 221 21.04 9.67 -11.83
CA GLU A 221 22.37 9.47 -11.25
C GLU A 221 22.28 9.28 -9.74
N GLY A 222 23.17 8.47 -9.17
CA GLY A 222 23.23 8.18 -7.75
C GLY A 222 22.30 7.03 -7.30
N ILE A 223 21.26 6.69 -8.04
CA ILE A 223 20.49 5.47 -7.83
C ILE A 223 21.18 4.29 -8.52
N GLU A 224 21.38 3.21 -7.78
CA GLU A 224 22.06 1.99 -8.24
C GLU A 224 21.11 0.80 -8.40
N ARG A 225 19.97 0.80 -7.66
CA ARG A 225 18.98 -0.28 -7.71
C ARG A 225 17.56 0.26 -7.74
N ILE A 226 16.76 -0.37 -8.59
CA ILE A 226 15.32 -0.12 -8.71
C ILE A 226 14.61 -1.45 -8.43
N ARG A 227 13.79 -1.45 -7.40
CA ARG A 227 12.97 -2.60 -7.04
C ARG A 227 11.50 -2.29 -7.32
N LEU A 228 10.78 -3.28 -7.83
CA LEU A 228 9.35 -3.16 -8.10
C LEU A 228 8.55 -3.77 -6.95
N GLY A 229 7.50 -3.09 -6.54
CA GLY A 229 6.48 -3.63 -5.65
C GLY A 229 5.65 -4.73 -6.34
N SER A 230 4.55 -5.12 -5.72
CA SER A 230 3.69 -6.20 -6.22
C SER A 230 3.14 -5.90 -7.61
N LEU A 231 3.32 -6.86 -8.52
CA LEU A 231 2.85 -6.82 -9.89
C LEU A 231 1.67 -7.79 -10.09
N GLU A 232 0.81 -7.45 -11.00
CA GLU A 232 -0.23 -8.36 -11.49
C GLU A 232 0.28 -9.02 -12.78
N PRO A 233 0.04 -10.34 -12.99
CA PRO A 233 0.72 -11.10 -14.05
C PRO A 233 0.57 -10.53 -15.48
N ARG A 234 -0.55 -9.91 -15.79
CA ARG A 234 -0.83 -9.42 -17.16
C ARG A 234 0.10 -8.32 -17.64
N ILE A 235 0.80 -7.61 -16.73
CA ILE A 235 1.82 -6.62 -17.15
C ILE A 235 3.05 -7.30 -17.74
N ILE A 236 3.29 -8.57 -17.43
CA ILE A 236 4.43 -9.33 -17.91
C ILE A 236 4.17 -9.72 -19.38
N THR A 237 4.52 -8.83 -20.27
CA THR A 237 4.48 -9.01 -21.73
C THR A 237 5.90 -9.04 -22.29
N ARG A 238 6.09 -9.54 -23.50
CA ARG A 238 7.42 -9.50 -24.16
C ARG A 238 7.95 -8.08 -24.22
N GLU A 239 7.13 -7.13 -24.66
CA GLU A 239 7.48 -5.72 -24.73
C GLU A 239 7.96 -5.17 -23.36
N PHE A 240 7.24 -5.48 -22.27
CA PHE A 240 7.64 -5.04 -20.94
C PHE A 240 8.97 -5.68 -20.52
N MET A 241 9.14 -6.99 -20.75
CA MET A 241 10.36 -7.71 -20.40
C MET A 241 11.56 -7.24 -21.23
N GLU A 242 11.40 -7.02 -22.52
CA GLU A 242 12.43 -6.42 -23.39
C GLU A 242 12.81 -5.04 -22.91
N GLY A 243 11.81 -4.23 -22.54
CA GLY A 243 12.03 -2.86 -22.07
C GLY A 243 12.78 -2.75 -20.74
N ILE A 244 12.66 -3.74 -19.84
CA ILE A 244 13.31 -3.68 -18.51
C ILE A 244 14.57 -4.55 -18.40
N SER A 245 14.73 -5.60 -19.21
CA SER A 245 15.85 -6.55 -19.09
C SER A 245 17.21 -5.91 -19.36
N GLY A 246 17.26 -4.90 -20.24
CA GLY A 246 18.46 -4.09 -20.51
C GLY A 246 18.78 -3.03 -19.48
N LEU A 247 17.90 -2.80 -18.51
CA LEU A 247 18.09 -1.76 -17.47
C LEU A 247 18.85 -2.32 -16.27
N SER A 248 20.15 -2.11 -16.25
CA SER A 248 21.08 -2.71 -15.28
C SER A 248 20.76 -2.44 -13.80
N LYS A 249 20.03 -1.35 -13.50
CA LYS A 249 19.62 -1.01 -12.13
C LYS A 249 18.35 -1.75 -11.67
N VAL A 250 17.58 -2.37 -12.59
CA VAL A 250 16.37 -3.13 -12.22
C VAL A 250 16.75 -4.43 -11.57
N CYS A 251 16.31 -4.63 -10.33
CA CYS A 251 16.60 -5.86 -9.60
C CYS A 251 15.86 -7.06 -10.21
N PRO A 252 16.50 -8.22 -10.37
CA PRO A 252 15.87 -9.45 -10.88
C PRO A 252 14.98 -10.11 -9.79
N HIS A 253 14.04 -9.34 -9.25
CA HIS A 253 13.09 -9.74 -8.24
C HIS A 253 11.69 -9.30 -8.66
N PHE A 254 10.78 -10.25 -8.77
CA PHE A 254 9.41 -10.03 -9.22
C PHE A 254 8.43 -10.66 -8.24
N HIS A 255 7.68 -9.82 -7.55
CA HIS A 255 6.56 -10.28 -6.74
C HIS A 255 5.30 -10.27 -7.60
N LEU A 256 4.82 -11.44 -8.01
CA LEU A 256 3.60 -11.61 -8.81
C LEU A 256 2.46 -12.13 -7.93
N SER A 257 1.39 -11.37 -7.81
CA SER A 257 0.23 -11.74 -6.97
C SER A 257 -0.57 -12.88 -7.61
N LEU A 258 -0.37 -14.14 -7.19
CA LEU A 258 -1.09 -15.32 -7.64
C LEU A 258 -2.47 -15.43 -6.99
N GLN A 259 -2.52 -15.45 -5.68
CA GLN A 259 -3.65 -15.63 -4.79
C GLN A 259 -4.17 -17.08 -4.67
N SER A 260 -4.27 -17.84 -5.76
CA SER A 260 -4.55 -19.29 -5.78
C SER A 260 -3.99 -19.90 -7.06
N GLY A 261 -3.55 -21.15 -6.99
CA GLY A 261 -3.17 -21.93 -8.16
C GLY A 261 -4.34 -22.70 -8.78
N CYS A 262 -5.52 -22.73 -8.15
CA CYS A 262 -6.72 -23.39 -8.66
C CYS A 262 -7.54 -22.42 -9.53
N GLN A 263 -7.85 -22.84 -10.75
CA GLN A 263 -8.58 -22.02 -11.72
C GLN A 263 -9.97 -21.60 -11.19
N ARG A 264 -10.73 -22.52 -10.61
CA ARG A 264 -12.06 -22.25 -10.05
C ARG A 264 -12.01 -21.24 -8.92
N THR A 265 -11.00 -21.31 -8.07
CA THR A 265 -10.79 -20.34 -6.97
C THR A 265 -10.42 -18.96 -7.51
N LEU A 266 -9.57 -18.87 -8.54
CA LEU A 266 -9.25 -17.59 -9.20
C LEU A 266 -10.50 -16.92 -9.81
N GLU A 267 -11.39 -17.69 -10.43
CA GLU A 267 -12.67 -17.19 -10.96
C GLU A 267 -13.58 -16.66 -9.84
N ASN A 268 -13.72 -17.41 -8.75
CA ASN A 268 -14.47 -16.99 -7.58
C ASN A 268 -13.89 -15.73 -6.91
N MET A 269 -12.55 -15.56 -6.97
CA MET A 269 -11.82 -14.37 -6.54
C MET A 269 -11.99 -13.18 -7.50
N ASN A 270 -12.61 -13.37 -8.68
CA ASN A 270 -12.68 -12.40 -9.77
C ASN A 270 -11.28 -11.95 -10.25
N ARG A 271 -10.35 -12.92 -10.36
CA ARG A 271 -9.05 -12.66 -10.98
C ARG A 271 -9.19 -12.68 -12.49
N ARG A 272 -8.39 -11.85 -13.16
CA ARG A 272 -8.51 -11.61 -14.62
C ARG A 272 -7.40 -12.30 -15.43
N TYR A 273 -6.89 -13.37 -14.88
CA TYR A 273 -5.91 -14.27 -15.50
C TYR A 273 -6.19 -15.70 -15.05
N THR A 274 -5.77 -16.66 -15.83
CA THR A 274 -5.83 -18.08 -15.51
C THR A 274 -4.54 -18.54 -14.79
N ALA A 275 -4.59 -19.70 -14.14
CA ALA A 275 -3.39 -20.32 -13.57
C ALA A 275 -2.35 -20.63 -14.68
N GLU A 276 -2.80 -21.08 -15.85
CA GLU A 276 -1.91 -21.32 -16.98
C GLU A 276 -1.23 -20.05 -17.50
N GLU A 277 -1.99 -18.97 -17.70
CA GLU A 277 -1.43 -17.66 -18.07
C GLU A 277 -0.39 -17.20 -17.04
N TYR A 278 -0.67 -17.39 -15.75
CA TYR A 278 0.29 -17.06 -14.69
C TYR A 278 1.59 -17.84 -14.82
N ALA A 279 1.52 -19.16 -15.06
CA ALA A 279 2.70 -20.00 -15.27
C ALA A 279 3.51 -19.54 -16.50
N GLN A 280 2.83 -19.19 -17.60
CA GLN A 280 3.47 -18.64 -18.81
C GLN A 280 4.21 -17.32 -18.50
N LYS A 281 3.65 -16.44 -17.64
CA LYS A 281 4.32 -15.20 -17.22
C LYS A 281 5.57 -15.47 -16.38
N CYS A 282 5.53 -16.45 -15.50
CA CYS A 282 6.72 -16.89 -14.74
C CYS A 282 7.81 -17.43 -15.67
N SER A 283 7.42 -18.22 -16.68
CA SER A 283 8.36 -18.74 -17.70
C SER A 283 8.95 -17.59 -18.53
N LEU A 284 8.13 -16.63 -18.94
CA LEU A 284 8.60 -15.49 -19.70
C LEU A 284 9.62 -14.64 -18.91
N ILE A 285 9.43 -14.43 -17.61
CA ILE A 285 10.44 -13.74 -16.79
C ILE A 285 11.76 -14.52 -16.80
N ARG A 286 11.73 -15.86 -16.72
CA ARG A 286 12.92 -16.71 -16.72
C ARG A 286 13.65 -16.73 -18.08
N GLU A 287 12.96 -16.44 -19.17
CA GLU A 287 13.60 -16.25 -20.50
C GLU A 287 14.54 -15.02 -20.49
N TYR A 288 14.20 -13.96 -19.78
CA TYR A 288 14.97 -12.71 -19.75
C TYR A 288 15.94 -12.61 -18.56
N TYR A 289 15.64 -13.28 -17.47
CA TYR A 289 16.46 -13.28 -16.24
C TYR A 289 16.81 -14.72 -15.87
N PRO A 290 18.09 -15.14 -15.95
CA PRO A 290 18.47 -16.55 -15.73
C PRO A 290 18.12 -17.11 -14.35
N ALA A 291 18.10 -16.27 -13.32
CA ALA A 291 17.82 -16.69 -11.93
C ALA A 291 17.02 -15.61 -11.20
N PRO A 292 15.76 -15.29 -11.64
CA PRO A 292 14.97 -14.25 -10.99
C PRO A 292 14.41 -14.77 -9.67
N ALA A 293 14.37 -13.92 -8.65
CA ALA A 293 13.62 -14.18 -7.44
C ALA A 293 12.12 -13.94 -7.71
N LEU A 294 11.37 -15.01 -7.98
CA LEU A 294 9.92 -14.95 -8.11
C LEU A 294 9.28 -15.17 -6.75
N THR A 295 8.51 -14.23 -6.28
CA THR A 295 7.76 -14.34 -5.02
C THR A 295 6.28 -14.12 -5.26
N THR A 296 5.43 -14.66 -4.36
CA THR A 296 3.98 -14.55 -4.53
C THR A 296 3.23 -14.55 -3.20
N ASP A 297 1.96 -14.15 -3.26
CA ASP A 297 0.98 -14.31 -2.19
C ASP A 297 -0.03 -15.40 -2.57
N VAL A 298 -0.43 -16.22 -1.59
CA VAL A 298 -1.50 -17.23 -1.71
C VAL A 298 -2.46 -17.09 -0.56
N ILE A 299 -3.76 -17.10 -0.86
CA ILE A 299 -4.84 -17.10 0.13
C ILE A 299 -5.40 -18.52 0.21
N VAL A 300 -5.43 -19.09 1.42
CA VAL A 300 -6.01 -20.41 1.71
C VAL A 300 -7.31 -20.28 2.50
N GLY A 301 -8.21 -21.22 2.31
CA GLY A 301 -9.53 -21.22 2.94
C GLY A 301 -10.47 -20.16 2.36
N PHE A 302 -10.32 -19.86 1.07
CA PHE A 302 -11.23 -18.94 0.38
C PHE A 302 -12.66 -19.53 0.37
N PRO A 303 -13.73 -18.70 0.43
CA PRO A 303 -15.10 -19.21 0.31
C PRO A 303 -15.27 -20.08 -0.93
N MET A 304 -16.00 -21.21 -0.77
CA MET A 304 -16.23 -22.21 -1.80
C MET A 304 -14.96 -22.99 -2.25
N GLU A 305 -13.80 -22.79 -1.62
CA GLU A 305 -12.61 -23.62 -1.86
C GLU A 305 -12.80 -24.99 -1.24
N SER A 306 -12.77 -26.04 -2.05
CA SER A 306 -12.80 -27.44 -1.60
C SER A 306 -11.38 -27.93 -1.32
N GLU A 307 -11.27 -29.12 -0.72
CA GLU A 307 -9.98 -29.79 -0.52
C GLU A 307 -9.29 -30.08 -1.86
N ALA A 308 -10.04 -30.47 -2.87
CA ALA A 308 -9.51 -30.69 -4.22
C ALA A 308 -8.96 -29.39 -4.86
N ASP A 309 -9.64 -28.24 -4.64
CA ASP A 309 -9.13 -26.95 -5.14
C ASP A 309 -7.85 -26.53 -4.41
N PHE A 310 -7.80 -26.79 -3.10
CA PHE A 310 -6.59 -26.53 -2.32
C PHE A 310 -5.42 -27.38 -2.84
N GLU A 311 -5.64 -28.69 -3.08
CA GLU A 311 -4.60 -29.59 -3.59
C GLU A 311 -4.12 -29.16 -4.99
N GLU A 312 -5.05 -28.77 -5.90
CA GLU A 312 -4.71 -28.21 -7.20
C GLU A 312 -3.82 -26.97 -7.04
N SER A 313 -4.20 -26.06 -6.13
CA SER A 313 -3.43 -24.85 -5.85
C SER A 313 -2.05 -25.16 -5.25
N PHE A 314 -1.97 -26.14 -4.35
CA PHE A 314 -0.72 -26.57 -3.73
C PHE A 314 0.26 -27.13 -4.76
N GLU A 315 -0.18 -28.08 -5.62
CA GLU A 315 0.66 -28.65 -6.66
C GLU A 315 1.07 -27.61 -7.71
N PHE A 316 0.18 -26.64 -8.04
CA PHE A 316 0.54 -25.54 -8.90
C PHE A 316 1.68 -24.70 -8.32
N VAL A 317 1.57 -24.27 -7.06
CA VAL A 317 2.60 -23.47 -6.36
C VAL A 317 3.94 -24.19 -6.32
N LYS A 318 3.92 -25.49 -6.02
CA LYS A 318 5.10 -26.34 -5.99
C LYS A 318 5.79 -26.42 -7.37
N ASN A 319 5.01 -26.54 -8.46
CA ASN A 319 5.53 -26.68 -9.81
C ASN A 319 6.07 -25.37 -10.40
N ILE A 320 5.67 -24.20 -9.90
CA ILE A 320 6.21 -22.90 -10.33
C ILE A 320 7.63 -22.68 -9.79
N HIS A 321 8.02 -23.31 -8.70
CA HIS A 321 9.33 -23.10 -8.06
C HIS A 321 9.58 -21.64 -7.67
N PHE A 322 8.69 -21.07 -6.83
CA PHE A 322 8.89 -19.75 -6.28
C PHE A 322 10.14 -19.68 -5.38
N TYR A 323 10.78 -18.52 -5.35
CA TYR A 323 11.82 -18.23 -4.36
C TYR A 323 11.20 -18.13 -2.96
N GLU A 324 10.03 -17.50 -2.84
CA GLU A 324 9.28 -17.37 -1.59
C GLU A 324 7.77 -17.26 -1.87
N THR A 325 6.97 -17.87 -1.01
CA THR A 325 5.49 -17.80 -1.06
C THR A 325 4.97 -17.33 0.29
N HIS A 326 4.24 -16.22 0.30
CA HIS A 326 3.55 -15.73 1.49
C HIS A 326 2.13 -16.30 1.53
N ILE A 327 1.84 -17.09 2.57
CA ILE A 327 0.55 -17.77 2.71
C ILE A 327 -0.30 -17.03 3.73
N PHE A 328 -1.51 -16.68 3.33
CA PHE A 328 -2.50 -15.97 4.15
C PHE A 328 -3.76 -16.81 4.29
N LYS A 329 -4.31 -16.86 5.50
CA LYS A 329 -5.68 -17.32 5.70
C LYS A 329 -6.65 -16.30 5.13
N TYR A 330 -7.72 -16.76 4.47
CA TYR A 330 -8.79 -15.87 4.07
C TYR A 330 -9.32 -15.08 5.27
N SER A 331 -9.45 -13.79 5.10
CA SER A 331 -10.00 -12.89 6.12
C SER A 331 -11.30 -12.26 5.62
N ARG A 332 -12.42 -12.69 6.17
CA ARG A 332 -13.76 -12.21 5.80
C ARG A 332 -13.87 -10.70 6.06
N ARG A 333 -14.03 -9.92 5.01
CA ARG A 333 -14.16 -8.45 5.09
C ARG A 333 -15.57 -8.03 4.80
N GLN A 334 -16.25 -7.41 5.79
CA GLN A 334 -17.61 -6.90 5.62
C GLN A 334 -17.64 -5.90 4.45
N GLY A 335 -18.70 -5.97 3.62
CA GLY A 335 -18.85 -5.13 2.43
C GLY A 335 -18.19 -5.68 1.16
N THR A 336 -17.43 -6.78 1.25
CA THR A 336 -16.86 -7.47 0.08
C THR A 336 -17.82 -8.58 -0.42
N LYS A 337 -17.75 -8.90 -1.72
CA LYS A 337 -18.59 -9.97 -2.29
C LYS A 337 -18.30 -11.33 -1.65
N ALA A 338 -17.03 -11.67 -1.41
CA ALA A 338 -16.65 -12.93 -0.78
C ALA A 338 -17.18 -13.07 0.66
N ALA A 339 -17.48 -11.98 1.36
CA ALA A 339 -18.07 -12.06 2.69
C ALA A 339 -19.50 -12.64 2.71
N ALA A 340 -20.19 -12.61 1.57
CA ALA A 340 -21.52 -13.19 1.39
C ALA A 340 -21.49 -14.62 0.83
N MET A 341 -20.32 -15.13 0.42
CA MET A 341 -20.16 -16.49 -0.10
C MET A 341 -20.14 -17.52 1.03
N GLU A 342 -20.50 -18.75 0.71
CA GLU A 342 -20.51 -19.87 1.63
C GLU A 342 -19.10 -20.37 1.94
N LEU A 343 -18.85 -20.65 3.22
CA LEU A 343 -17.57 -21.22 3.67
C LEU A 343 -17.70 -22.74 3.72
N TYR A 344 -16.95 -23.47 2.89
CA TYR A 344 -16.92 -24.94 2.93
C TYR A 344 -15.99 -25.45 4.03
N CYS A 345 -14.93 -24.73 4.32
CA CYS A 345 -13.97 -25.13 5.35
C CYS A 345 -14.39 -24.62 6.73
N LYS A 346 -14.76 -25.55 7.64
CA LYS A 346 -15.11 -25.23 9.04
C LYS A 346 -13.88 -25.12 9.96
N PHE A 347 -12.66 -25.29 9.43
CA PHE A 347 -11.43 -25.41 10.23
C PHE A 347 -10.58 -24.12 10.30
N PHE A 348 -11.15 -22.97 9.94
CA PHE A 348 -10.42 -21.71 10.04
C PHE A 348 -11.17 -20.65 10.85
#